data_749f186065b42457ec898929174f243c
#
_entry.id   749f186065b42457ec898929174f243c
#
_cell.length_a   1.000
_cell.length_b   1.000
_cell.length_c   1.000
_cell.angle_alpha   90.00
_cell.angle_beta   90.00
_cell.angle_gamma   90.00
#
_symmetry.space_group_name_H-M   'P 1'
#
loop_
_entity.id
_entity.type
_entity.pdbx_description
1 polymer ?
#
loop_
_entity_poly.entity_id
_entity_poly.type
_entity_poly.pdbx_seq_one_letter_code
_entity_poly.pdbx_strand_id
1 'polypeptide(L)'
;MLHSYLTQIRMNLLLTLRNRVALFFSYIFPLIFFGASSLGGGGGNPLQVVNIVLGLGVLGGGLFGVGIRAVQDREQNILRRFKVAPIGPGEIIVSGMVTALALQLPNMVFMVALAHGFMGAPWPTQPVSLAVFVSLGLLAFASLGGIIAALVNSMQEGMLLTQLFYFPLLFLGGITFPITGFPAWLQTVAQFIPSTYFSSGLQPILRGKETVLDNLPAAGALALTGLLGTFLAAKLFRWEKEDKLRPSAKLWLLAVLGPFIVLGAWQMHAKTNIAKAKVLGRDVQRSRVALIHDARLFLGDGTVIDQGSVLIKDGKIAEIYTGAAPDAKTLRADSIEAAGKTLLPGLIDVNMRLSLPGIPISDPEYFQNLDQNVDRELAAYLFSGVTAVKSVGDPQEMVLKHRATIASGERLGAELFADESLSTKVVDSNPPMLASVEAMQAYMDGKTDLLDRSLVQQVVPRKWFAQVKDSLTSAQSQREALRARSVRSDVVRQNLAAAYRAGVMLVAGSGGGNPMVVHGPGIHRELQLWVQAGIPPIVALQGATSNAARLLRSDQRIGLIRKGYEASLLLVDGNPLQDISATERISTVFFKGERVNRADIFEQK
;
A
#
# COMPACT_ATOMS: atom_id res chain seq x y z
N MET A 1 -50.87 5.06 3.75
CA MET A 1 -49.42 5.32 3.70
C MET A 1 -48.63 4.13 3.11
N LEU A 2 -48.53 2.94 3.71
CA LEU A 2 -47.75 1.85 3.16
C LEU A 2 -48.12 1.45 1.73
N HIS A 3 -49.41 1.40 1.40
CA HIS A 3 -49.89 1.10 0.06
C HIS A 3 -49.43 2.16 -0.98
N SER A 4 -49.40 3.42 -0.63
CA SER A 4 -48.89 4.52 -1.49
C SER A 4 -47.41 4.35 -1.80
N TYR A 5 -46.59 4.04 -0.80
CA TYR A 5 -45.15 3.73 -0.98
C TYR A 5 -44.95 2.56 -1.93
N LEU A 6 -45.63 1.44 -1.70
CA LEU A 6 -45.48 0.22 -2.51
C LEU A 6 -45.91 0.46 -3.98
N THR A 7 -47.00 1.18 -4.19
CA THR A 7 -47.46 1.53 -5.52
C THR A 7 -46.46 2.44 -6.24
N GLN A 8 -45.90 3.42 -5.52
CA GLN A 8 -44.90 4.35 -6.07
C GLN A 8 -43.61 3.61 -6.43
N ILE A 9 -43.13 2.72 -5.55
CA ILE A 9 -41.93 1.89 -5.79
C ILE A 9 -42.15 1.01 -7.03
N ARG A 10 -43.26 0.30 -7.11
CA ARG A 10 -43.62 -0.54 -8.27
C ARG A 10 -43.64 0.27 -9.56
N MET A 11 -44.26 1.45 -9.56
CA MET A 11 -44.31 2.32 -10.71
C MET A 11 -42.95 2.84 -11.10
N ASN A 12 -42.12 3.26 -10.14
CA ASN A 12 -40.77 3.71 -10.36
C ASN A 12 -39.88 2.62 -10.94
N LEU A 13 -39.97 1.40 -10.43
CA LEU A 13 -39.26 0.23 -10.96
C LEU A 13 -39.66 -0.05 -12.42
N LEU A 14 -40.93 -0.12 -12.72
CA LEU A 14 -41.43 -0.35 -14.09
C LEU A 14 -40.99 0.73 -15.07
N LEU A 15 -41.02 2.00 -14.66
CA LEU A 15 -40.60 3.11 -15.49
C LEU A 15 -39.08 3.08 -15.72
N THR A 16 -38.28 2.76 -14.69
CA THR A 16 -36.81 2.66 -14.82
C THR A 16 -36.42 1.46 -15.69
N LEU A 17 -37.05 0.31 -15.52
CA LEU A 17 -36.83 -0.89 -16.36
C LEU A 17 -37.25 -0.70 -17.83
N ARG A 18 -38.18 0.22 -18.11
CA ARG A 18 -38.57 0.60 -19.48
C ARG A 18 -37.69 1.71 -20.07
N ASN A 19 -36.93 2.40 -19.25
CA ASN A 19 -36.04 3.47 -19.70
C ASN A 19 -34.69 2.89 -20.16
N ARG A 20 -34.49 2.77 -21.48
CA ARG A 20 -33.27 2.22 -22.10
C ARG A 20 -32.01 2.98 -21.69
N VAL A 21 -32.09 4.30 -21.50
CA VAL A 21 -30.95 5.13 -21.09
C VAL A 21 -30.57 4.85 -19.65
N ALA A 22 -31.55 4.74 -18.75
CA ALA A 22 -31.30 4.38 -17.35
C ALA A 22 -30.69 2.99 -17.23
N LEU A 23 -31.18 1.99 -17.97
CA LEU A 23 -30.61 0.64 -17.98
C LEU A 23 -29.19 0.62 -18.56
N PHE A 24 -28.93 1.39 -19.60
CA PHE A 24 -27.61 1.51 -20.17
C PHE A 24 -26.58 1.99 -19.12
N PHE A 25 -26.85 3.10 -18.45
CA PHE A 25 -25.93 3.64 -17.45
C PHE A 25 -25.85 2.82 -16.16
N SER A 26 -26.94 2.14 -15.77
CA SER A 26 -26.95 1.32 -14.55
C SER A 26 -26.28 -0.05 -14.71
N TYR A 27 -26.33 -0.66 -15.90
CA TYR A 27 -25.86 -2.03 -16.12
C TYR A 27 -24.83 -2.14 -17.25
N ILE A 28 -25.12 -1.56 -18.44
CA ILE A 28 -24.27 -1.75 -19.62
C ILE A 28 -22.98 -0.93 -19.48
N PHE A 29 -23.04 0.29 -19.03
CA PHE A 29 -21.85 1.14 -18.87
C PHE A 29 -20.85 0.57 -17.84
N PRO A 30 -21.26 0.15 -16.62
CA PRO A 30 -20.40 -0.58 -15.71
C PRO A 30 -19.84 -1.87 -16.31
N LEU A 31 -20.62 -2.59 -17.11
CA LEU A 31 -20.18 -3.82 -17.78
C LEU A 31 -19.12 -3.53 -18.86
N ILE A 32 -19.28 -2.47 -19.65
CA ILE A 32 -18.25 -2.03 -20.61
C ILE A 32 -16.95 -1.68 -19.88
N PHE A 33 -17.07 -0.95 -18.77
CA PHE A 33 -15.92 -0.58 -17.96
C PHE A 33 -15.23 -1.82 -17.36
N PHE A 34 -16.02 -2.78 -16.87
CA PHE A 34 -15.53 -4.07 -16.41
C PHE A 34 -14.79 -4.82 -17.52
N GLY A 35 -15.39 -4.92 -18.73
CA GLY A 35 -14.78 -5.55 -19.88
C GLY A 35 -13.48 -4.89 -20.33
N ALA A 36 -13.47 -3.55 -20.42
CA ALA A 36 -12.28 -2.79 -20.78
C ALA A 36 -11.14 -2.98 -19.76
N SER A 37 -11.48 -3.02 -18.46
CA SER A 37 -10.51 -3.26 -17.39
C SER A 37 -10.00 -4.70 -17.35
N SER A 38 -10.80 -5.67 -17.78
CA SER A 38 -10.41 -7.09 -17.82
C SER A 38 -9.59 -7.45 -19.06
N LEU A 39 -9.83 -6.77 -20.19
CA LEU A 39 -9.16 -7.02 -21.48
C LEU A 39 -7.86 -6.22 -21.65
N GLY A 40 -7.65 -5.17 -20.87
CA GLY A 40 -6.53 -4.21 -21.00
C GLY A 40 -5.13 -4.77 -20.69
N GLY A 41 -4.95 -6.09 -20.64
CA GLY A 41 -3.64 -6.79 -20.68
C GLY A 41 -2.71 -6.60 -19.49
N GLY A 42 -3.03 -5.74 -18.55
CA GLY A 42 -2.31 -5.64 -17.29
C GLY A 42 -3.11 -6.38 -16.22
N GLY A 43 -2.57 -7.42 -15.60
CA GLY A 43 -3.21 -8.26 -14.57
C GLY A 43 -3.84 -7.49 -13.41
N GLY A 44 -4.83 -6.65 -13.73
CA GLY A 44 -5.54 -5.80 -12.77
C GLY A 44 -6.17 -6.66 -11.69
N ASN A 45 -5.96 -6.28 -10.44
CA ASN A 45 -6.58 -6.97 -9.31
C ASN A 45 -8.11 -7.00 -9.48
N PRO A 46 -8.75 -8.19 -9.56
CA PRO A 46 -10.19 -8.32 -9.78
C PRO A 46 -11.03 -7.53 -8.79
N LEU A 47 -10.62 -7.49 -7.52
CA LEU A 47 -11.32 -6.75 -6.46
C LEU A 47 -11.24 -5.22 -6.65
N GLN A 48 -10.17 -4.72 -7.26
CA GLN A 48 -10.07 -3.30 -7.61
C GLN A 48 -11.07 -2.93 -8.71
N VAL A 49 -11.22 -3.79 -9.71
CA VAL A 49 -12.22 -3.59 -10.78
C VAL A 49 -13.64 -3.59 -10.19
N VAL A 50 -13.95 -4.54 -9.29
CA VAL A 50 -15.23 -4.58 -8.57
C VAL A 50 -15.45 -3.30 -7.76
N ASN A 51 -14.42 -2.81 -7.04
CA ASN A 51 -14.52 -1.55 -6.28
C ASN A 51 -14.89 -0.37 -7.17
N ILE A 52 -14.22 -0.22 -8.32
CA ILE A 52 -14.49 0.86 -9.27
C ILE A 52 -15.91 0.75 -9.82
N VAL A 53 -16.32 -0.43 -10.25
CA VAL A 53 -17.63 -0.65 -10.87
C VAL A 53 -18.77 -0.43 -9.85
N LEU A 54 -18.63 -0.92 -8.63
CA LEU A 54 -19.58 -0.67 -7.55
C LEU A 54 -19.62 0.82 -7.17
N GLY A 55 -18.46 1.48 -7.11
CA GLY A 55 -18.37 2.92 -6.85
C GLY A 55 -19.06 3.74 -7.92
N LEU A 56 -18.83 3.43 -9.20
CA LEU A 56 -19.53 4.05 -10.33
C LEU A 56 -21.06 3.87 -10.24
N GLY A 57 -21.51 2.65 -9.94
CA GLY A 57 -22.93 2.33 -9.79
C GLY A 57 -23.58 3.06 -8.62
N VAL A 58 -22.93 3.14 -7.49
CA VAL A 58 -23.43 3.82 -6.28
C VAL A 58 -23.46 5.33 -6.47
N LEU A 59 -22.40 5.94 -7.01
CA LEU A 59 -22.37 7.37 -7.29
C LEU A 59 -23.36 7.75 -8.40
N GLY A 60 -23.34 7.00 -9.51
CA GLY A 60 -24.22 7.24 -10.65
C GLY A 60 -25.68 7.03 -10.29
N GLY A 61 -26.03 5.87 -9.72
CA GLY A 61 -27.40 5.55 -9.28
C GLY A 61 -27.91 6.48 -8.19
N GLY A 62 -27.04 6.92 -7.27
CA GLY A 62 -27.39 7.87 -6.22
C GLY A 62 -27.62 9.27 -6.76
N LEU A 63 -26.61 9.91 -7.32
CA LEU A 63 -26.68 11.32 -7.70
C LEU A 63 -27.63 11.57 -8.87
N PHE A 64 -27.58 10.74 -9.93
CA PHE A 64 -28.42 10.93 -11.12
C PHE A 64 -29.80 10.26 -11.00
N GLY A 65 -29.88 9.10 -10.33
CA GLY A 65 -31.11 8.30 -10.30
C GLY A 65 -32.29 9.00 -9.64
N VAL A 66 -32.10 9.49 -8.43
CA VAL A 66 -33.18 10.18 -7.67
C VAL A 66 -33.28 11.67 -8.05
N GLY A 67 -32.11 12.35 -8.12
CA GLY A 67 -32.04 13.78 -8.31
C GLY A 67 -32.52 14.22 -9.68
N ILE A 68 -31.92 13.74 -10.75
CA ILE A 68 -32.22 14.18 -12.13
C ILE A 68 -33.64 13.82 -12.49
N ARG A 69 -34.15 12.67 -12.03
CA ARG A 69 -35.51 12.27 -12.25
C ARG A 69 -36.50 13.25 -11.61
N ALA A 70 -36.30 13.68 -10.38
CA ALA A 70 -37.15 14.64 -9.70
C ALA A 70 -37.19 16.00 -10.42
N VAL A 71 -36.04 16.44 -10.98
CA VAL A 71 -36.00 17.65 -11.82
C VAL A 71 -36.79 17.47 -13.12
N GLN A 72 -36.62 16.33 -13.79
CA GLN A 72 -37.34 16.00 -15.03
C GLN A 72 -38.85 15.97 -14.81
N ASP A 73 -39.32 15.26 -13.77
CA ASP A 73 -40.75 15.14 -13.45
C ASP A 73 -41.37 16.50 -13.10
N ARG A 74 -40.59 17.41 -12.46
CA ARG A 74 -41.00 18.78 -12.19
C ARG A 74 -41.10 19.62 -13.48
N GLU A 75 -40.08 19.55 -14.35
CA GLU A 75 -40.04 20.31 -15.61
C GLU A 75 -41.15 19.90 -16.58
N GLN A 76 -41.53 18.62 -16.58
CA GLN A 76 -42.63 18.07 -17.37
C GLN A 76 -44.01 18.24 -16.70
N ASN A 77 -44.11 18.97 -15.58
CA ASN A 77 -45.31 19.16 -14.79
C ASN A 77 -45.97 17.87 -14.28
N ILE A 78 -45.22 16.77 -14.20
CA ILE A 78 -45.70 15.49 -13.66
C ILE A 78 -45.96 15.63 -12.16
N LEU A 79 -45.03 16.28 -11.42
CA LEU A 79 -45.15 16.49 -9.98
C LEU A 79 -46.40 17.31 -9.60
N ARG A 80 -46.83 18.23 -10.43
CA ARG A 80 -48.05 19.01 -10.23
C ARG A 80 -49.31 18.14 -10.15
N ARG A 81 -49.33 17.02 -10.90
CA ARG A 81 -50.44 16.06 -10.85
C ARG A 81 -50.44 15.27 -9.54
N PHE A 82 -49.29 15.03 -8.94
CA PHE A 82 -49.18 14.34 -7.63
C PHE A 82 -49.58 15.26 -6.47
N LYS A 83 -49.54 16.58 -6.63
CA LYS A 83 -49.96 17.56 -5.60
C LYS A 83 -51.42 17.40 -5.17
N VAL A 84 -52.29 16.92 -6.07
CA VAL A 84 -53.71 16.65 -5.78
C VAL A 84 -53.98 15.27 -5.21
N ALA A 85 -52.98 14.37 -5.20
CA ALA A 85 -53.03 13.06 -4.57
C ALA A 85 -52.55 13.14 -3.10
N PRO A 86 -53.00 12.27 -2.22
CA PRO A 86 -52.52 12.24 -0.82
C PRO A 86 -51.12 11.67 -0.71
N ILE A 87 -50.16 12.26 -1.43
CA ILE A 87 -48.77 11.83 -1.52
C ILE A 87 -47.88 12.98 -1.08
N GLY A 88 -47.03 12.77 -0.09
CA GLY A 88 -46.08 13.76 0.42
C GLY A 88 -44.73 13.75 -0.32
N PRO A 89 -43.92 14.82 -0.20
CA PRO A 89 -42.56 14.85 -0.76
C PRO A 89 -41.66 13.72 -0.30
N GLY A 90 -41.77 13.32 0.98
CA GLY A 90 -41.02 12.20 1.57
C GLY A 90 -41.28 10.87 0.87
N GLU A 91 -42.58 10.64 0.49
CA GLU A 91 -42.94 9.40 -0.21
C GLU A 91 -42.30 9.33 -1.62
N ILE A 92 -42.20 10.44 -2.32
CA ILE A 92 -41.57 10.49 -3.64
C ILE A 92 -40.07 10.23 -3.54
N ILE A 93 -39.39 10.86 -2.58
CA ILE A 93 -37.94 10.72 -2.40
C ILE A 93 -37.59 9.33 -1.91
N VAL A 94 -38.26 8.84 -0.86
CA VAL A 94 -37.96 7.52 -0.27
C VAL A 94 -38.30 6.41 -1.26
N SER A 95 -39.40 6.49 -2.00
CA SER A 95 -39.71 5.51 -3.04
C SER A 95 -38.68 5.48 -4.16
N GLY A 96 -38.12 6.64 -4.54
CA GLY A 96 -36.99 6.76 -5.47
C GLY A 96 -35.72 6.08 -4.94
N MET A 97 -35.40 6.28 -3.66
CA MET A 97 -34.24 5.64 -3.00
C MET A 97 -34.40 4.13 -2.90
N VAL A 98 -35.57 3.65 -2.50
CA VAL A 98 -35.85 2.20 -2.45
C VAL A 98 -35.76 1.57 -3.84
N THR A 99 -36.25 2.29 -4.87
CA THR A 99 -36.10 1.86 -6.26
C THR A 99 -34.62 1.76 -6.67
N ALA A 100 -33.82 2.75 -6.31
CA ALA A 100 -32.37 2.74 -6.59
C ALA A 100 -31.67 1.55 -5.88
N LEU A 101 -32.03 1.26 -4.62
CA LEU A 101 -31.54 0.08 -3.90
C LEU A 101 -31.94 -1.23 -4.58
N ALA A 102 -33.22 -1.35 -4.98
CA ALA A 102 -33.75 -2.53 -5.65
C ALA A 102 -33.06 -2.82 -7.00
N LEU A 103 -32.51 -1.82 -7.64
CA LEU A 103 -31.72 -1.97 -8.87
C LEU A 103 -30.23 -2.20 -8.58
N GLN A 104 -29.68 -1.52 -7.58
CA GLN A 104 -28.23 -1.57 -7.29
C GLN A 104 -27.81 -2.87 -6.61
N LEU A 105 -28.61 -3.46 -5.71
CA LEU A 105 -28.24 -4.69 -5.02
C LEU A 105 -28.12 -5.89 -5.98
N PRO A 106 -29.05 -6.14 -6.92
CA PRO A 106 -28.85 -7.16 -7.94
C PRO A 106 -27.64 -6.90 -8.83
N ASN A 107 -27.40 -5.61 -9.20
CA ASN A 107 -26.23 -5.23 -9.98
C ASN A 107 -24.92 -5.54 -9.23
N MET A 108 -24.87 -5.28 -7.94
CA MET A 108 -23.72 -5.65 -7.09
C MET A 108 -23.45 -7.15 -7.16
N VAL A 109 -24.47 -7.99 -6.96
CA VAL A 109 -24.33 -9.45 -7.04
C VAL A 109 -23.84 -9.88 -8.43
N PHE A 110 -24.44 -9.30 -9.46
CA PHE A 110 -24.08 -9.58 -10.86
C PHE A 110 -22.61 -9.24 -11.16
N MET A 111 -22.14 -8.06 -10.73
CA MET A 111 -20.74 -7.64 -10.96
C MET A 111 -19.74 -8.48 -10.17
N VAL A 112 -20.05 -8.87 -8.95
CA VAL A 112 -19.24 -9.78 -8.15
C VAL A 112 -19.19 -11.18 -8.81
N ALA A 113 -20.31 -11.68 -9.31
CA ALA A 113 -20.37 -12.95 -10.03
C ALA A 113 -19.56 -12.94 -11.32
N LEU A 114 -19.61 -11.83 -12.09
CA LEU A 114 -18.78 -11.66 -13.28
C LEU A 114 -17.29 -11.64 -12.92
N ALA A 115 -16.90 -10.91 -11.89
CA ALA A 115 -15.51 -10.87 -11.45
C ALA A 115 -15.02 -12.24 -11.00
N HIS A 116 -15.88 -13.02 -10.32
CA HIS A 116 -15.56 -14.40 -9.95
C HIS A 116 -15.36 -15.28 -11.19
N GLY A 117 -16.34 -15.28 -12.11
CA GLY A 117 -16.31 -16.16 -13.28
C GLY A 117 -15.24 -15.83 -14.31
N PHE A 118 -15.00 -14.54 -14.61
CA PHE A 118 -14.09 -14.11 -15.65
C PHE A 118 -12.68 -13.77 -15.17
N MET A 119 -12.54 -13.29 -13.93
CA MET A 119 -11.25 -12.83 -13.40
C MET A 119 -10.74 -13.70 -12.24
N GLY A 120 -11.50 -14.69 -11.78
CA GLY A 120 -11.13 -15.55 -10.65
C GLY A 120 -11.15 -14.81 -9.29
N ALA A 121 -11.92 -13.72 -9.16
CA ALA A 121 -12.07 -13.04 -7.88
C ALA A 121 -12.65 -13.96 -6.81
N PRO A 122 -12.17 -13.92 -5.57
CA PRO A 122 -12.81 -14.66 -4.50
C PRO A 122 -14.23 -14.12 -4.20
N TRP A 123 -15.13 -14.98 -3.79
CA TRP A 123 -16.44 -14.53 -3.27
C TRP A 123 -16.24 -13.70 -2.01
N PRO A 124 -17.04 -12.62 -1.82
CA PRO A 124 -16.99 -11.84 -0.59
C PRO A 124 -17.31 -12.72 0.62
N THR A 125 -16.41 -12.76 1.58
CA THR A 125 -16.60 -13.51 2.83
C THR A 125 -17.62 -12.85 3.76
N GLN A 126 -17.90 -11.55 3.53
CA GLN A 126 -18.81 -10.72 4.33
C GLN A 126 -19.93 -10.12 3.46
N PRO A 127 -20.82 -10.95 2.83
CA PRO A 127 -21.79 -10.46 1.86
C PRO A 127 -22.83 -9.51 2.48
N VAL A 128 -23.22 -9.73 3.73
CA VAL A 128 -24.16 -8.87 4.46
C VAL A 128 -23.53 -7.50 4.73
N SER A 129 -22.27 -7.46 5.21
CA SER A 129 -21.53 -6.20 5.42
C SER A 129 -21.38 -5.43 4.11
N LEU A 130 -21.10 -6.12 3.01
CA LEU A 130 -20.99 -5.52 1.68
C LEU A 130 -22.33 -4.89 1.24
N ALA A 131 -23.43 -5.63 1.35
CA ALA A 131 -24.76 -5.15 0.97
C ALA A 131 -25.19 -3.93 1.80
N VAL A 132 -24.98 -3.99 3.12
CA VAL A 132 -25.31 -2.89 4.03
C VAL A 132 -24.45 -1.66 3.69
N PHE A 133 -23.15 -1.82 3.51
CA PHE A 133 -22.25 -0.69 3.25
C PHE A 133 -22.53 -0.02 1.89
N VAL A 134 -22.76 -0.82 0.85
CA VAL A 134 -23.20 -0.33 -0.49
C VAL A 134 -24.53 0.41 -0.39
N SER A 135 -25.49 -0.10 0.40
CA SER A 135 -26.79 0.54 0.63
C SER A 135 -26.63 1.89 1.33
N LEU A 136 -25.79 1.99 2.36
CA LEU A 136 -25.51 3.25 3.05
C LEU A 136 -24.89 4.29 2.11
N GLY A 137 -23.92 3.89 1.28
CA GLY A 137 -23.32 4.74 0.27
C GLY A 137 -24.37 5.24 -0.74
N LEU A 138 -25.19 4.33 -1.29
CA LEU A 138 -26.23 4.70 -2.25
C LEU A 138 -27.23 5.68 -1.65
N LEU A 139 -27.71 5.44 -0.42
CA LEU A 139 -28.66 6.35 0.26
C LEU A 139 -28.04 7.72 0.52
N ALA A 140 -26.79 7.78 0.93
CA ALA A 140 -26.07 9.04 1.13
C ALA A 140 -25.99 9.85 -0.18
N PHE A 141 -25.52 9.22 -1.27
CA PHE A 141 -25.40 9.93 -2.55
C PHE A 141 -26.75 10.23 -3.21
N ALA A 142 -27.76 9.37 -3.03
CA ALA A 142 -29.12 9.63 -3.48
C ALA A 142 -29.74 10.82 -2.76
N SER A 143 -29.47 10.99 -1.46
CA SER A 143 -29.93 12.15 -0.70
C SER A 143 -29.27 13.45 -1.18
N LEU A 144 -27.97 13.42 -1.51
CA LEU A 144 -27.27 14.55 -2.13
C LEU A 144 -27.86 14.90 -3.49
N GLY A 145 -28.14 13.87 -4.33
CA GLY A 145 -28.84 14.06 -5.61
C GLY A 145 -30.23 14.71 -5.44
N GLY A 146 -30.99 14.29 -4.42
CA GLY A 146 -32.29 14.88 -4.08
C GLY A 146 -32.20 16.36 -3.66
N ILE A 147 -31.16 16.73 -2.90
CA ILE A 147 -30.88 18.12 -2.53
C ILE A 147 -30.52 18.95 -3.77
N ILE A 148 -29.64 18.44 -4.64
CA ILE A 148 -29.31 19.11 -5.91
C ILE A 148 -30.58 19.36 -6.71
N ALA A 149 -31.46 18.35 -6.83
CA ALA A 149 -32.75 18.49 -7.51
C ALA A 149 -33.65 19.58 -6.92
N ALA A 150 -33.65 19.74 -5.61
CA ALA A 150 -34.40 20.80 -4.94
C ALA A 150 -33.82 22.20 -5.24
N LEU A 151 -32.51 22.32 -5.42
CA LEU A 151 -31.82 23.61 -5.60
C LEU A 151 -31.87 24.14 -7.05
N VAL A 152 -31.91 23.27 -8.06
CA VAL A 152 -31.83 23.65 -9.48
C VAL A 152 -33.17 23.99 -10.06
N ASN A 153 -33.19 24.80 -11.14
CA ASN A 153 -34.42 25.28 -11.75
C ASN A 153 -34.76 24.59 -13.09
N SER A 154 -33.77 23.98 -13.73
CA SER A 154 -33.93 23.28 -15.01
C SER A 154 -33.15 21.97 -15.04
N MET A 155 -33.53 21.13 -16.01
CA MET A 155 -32.83 19.87 -16.28
C MET A 155 -31.34 20.11 -16.64
N GLN A 156 -31.07 21.15 -17.43
CA GLN A 156 -29.72 21.52 -17.85
C GLN A 156 -28.86 21.92 -16.63
N GLU A 157 -29.40 22.82 -15.79
CA GLU A 157 -28.73 23.22 -14.53
C GLU A 157 -28.52 22.03 -13.62
N GLY A 158 -29.49 21.12 -13.52
CA GLY A 158 -29.43 19.90 -12.75
C GLY A 158 -28.32 18.97 -13.23
N MET A 159 -28.21 18.73 -14.52
CA MET A 159 -27.15 17.90 -15.10
C MET A 159 -25.78 18.51 -14.87
N LEU A 160 -25.61 19.81 -15.14
CA LEU A 160 -24.33 20.50 -14.94
C LEU A 160 -23.87 20.44 -13.46
N LEU A 161 -24.79 20.75 -12.54
CA LEU A 161 -24.46 20.76 -11.12
C LEU A 161 -24.15 19.32 -10.61
N THR A 162 -24.93 18.33 -11.05
CA THR A 162 -24.68 16.93 -10.69
C THR A 162 -23.32 16.47 -11.22
N GLN A 163 -22.95 16.81 -12.47
CA GLN A 163 -21.63 16.48 -13.02
C GLN A 163 -20.50 17.18 -12.27
N LEU A 164 -20.69 18.44 -11.86
CA LEU A 164 -19.70 19.20 -11.08
C LEU A 164 -19.39 18.52 -9.73
N PHE A 165 -20.37 17.87 -9.10
CA PHE A 165 -20.16 17.07 -7.90
C PHE A 165 -19.67 15.66 -8.22
N TYR A 166 -20.20 15.03 -9.26
CA TYR A 166 -19.90 13.63 -9.60
C TYR A 166 -18.41 13.40 -9.90
N PHE A 167 -17.79 14.25 -10.73
CA PHE A 167 -16.40 14.04 -11.13
C PHE A 167 -15.39 14.16 -9.97
N PRO A 168 -15.46 15.18 -9.09
CA PRO A 168 -14.60 15.18 -7.90
C PRO A 168 -14.82 13.97 -6.98
N LEU A 169 -16.07 13.57 -6.75
CA LEU A 169 -16.38 12.38 -5.96
C LEU A 169 -15.80 11.11 -6.59
N LEU A 170 -15.82 11.00 -7.90
CA LEU A 170 -15.33 9.84 -8.63
C LEU A 170 -13.80 9.78 -8.65
N PHE A 171 -13.15 10.89 -8.98
CA PHE A 171 -11.70 10.89 -9.21
C PHE A 171 -10.86 11.15 -7.96
N LEU A 172 -11.33 12.00 -7.04
CA LEU A 172 -10.56 12.35 -5.84
C LEU A 172 -10.88 11.49 -4.62
N GLY A 173 -12.01 10.77 -4.63
CA GLY A 173 -12.47 9.98 -3.49
C GLY A 173 -11.91 8.57 -3.38
N GLY A 174 -10.86 8.20 -4.12
CA GLY A 174 -10.24 6.89 -4.01
C GLY A 174 -10.99 5.74 -4.70
N ILE A 175 -12.07 6.03 -5.43
CA ILE A 175 -12.82 5.01 -6.18
C ILE A 175 -12.05 4.59 -7.43
N THR A 176 -11.69 5.56 -8.28
CA THR A 176 -10.98 5.31 -9.55
C THR A 176 -9.48 5.28 -9.37
N PHE A 177 -8.94 6.28 -8.66
CA PHE A 177 -7.52 6.40 -8.40
C PHE A 177 -7.21 6.26 -6.90
N PRO A 178 -6.16 5.52 -6.53
CA PRO A 178 -5.75 5.42 -5.14
C PRO A 178 -5.35 6.80 -4.58
N ILE A 179 -5.87 7.17 -3.41
CA ILE A 179 -5.56 8.46 -2.75
C ILE A 179 -4.05 8.60 -2.49
N THR A 180 -3.37 7.48 -2.26
CA THR A 180 -1.92 7.44 -2.00
C THR A 180 -1.06 7.91 -3.18
N GLY A 181 -1.59 7.89 -4.39
CA GLY A 181 -0.90 8.41 -5.59
C GLY A 181 -1.01 9.93 -5.76
N PHE A 182 -1.77 10.62 -4.92
CA PHE A 182 -1.94 12.07 -5.00
C PHE A 182 -0.84 12.83 -4.26
N PRO A 183 -0.51 14.08 -4.67
CA PRO A 183 0.31 14.97 -3.87
C PRO A 183 -0.28 15.19 -2.47
N ALA A 184 0.55 15.47 -1.46
CA ALA A 184 0.14 15.55 -0.05
C ALA A 184 -1.02 16.54 0.21
N TRP A 185 -1.03 17.69 -0.47
CA TRP A 185 -2.13 18.65 -0.34
C TRP A 185 -3.47 18.10 -0.86
N LEU A 186 -3.43 17.32 -1.96
CA LEU A 186 -4.63 16.71 -2.55
C LEU A 186 -5.12 15.53 -1.71
N GLN A 187 -4.20 14.77 -1.09
CA GLN A 187 -4.55 13.75 -0.10
C GLN A 187 -5.32 14.35 1.07
N THR A 188 -4.93 15.57 1.52
CA THR A 188 -5.63 16.30 2.58
C THR A 188 -7.03 16.73 2.12
N VAL A 189 -7.17 17.30 0.92
CA VAL A 189 -8.47 17.66 0.35
C VAL A 189 -9.39 16.44 0.22
N ALA A 190 -8.85 15.30 -0.21
CA ALA A 190 -9.60 14.05 -0.35
C ALA A 190 -10.26 13.61 0.96
N GLN A 191 -9.71 13.95 2.14
CA GLN A 191 -10.32 13.59 3.42
C GLN A 191 -11.69 14.28 3.68
N PHE A 192 -11.99 15.35 2.97
CA PHE A 192 -13.29 16.04 3.07
C PHE A 192 -14.32 15.55 2.05
N ILE A 193 -13.93 14.62 1.19
CA ILE A 193 -14.76 14.11 0.11
C ILE A 193 -15.57 12.88 0.59
N PRO A 194 -16.91 12.89 0.48
CA PRO A 194 -17.76 11.79 0.93
C PRO A 194 -17.39 10.41 0.36
N SER A 195 -17.03 10.36 -0.93
CA SER A 195 -16.65 9.10 -1.60
C SER A 195 -15.34 8.50 -1.08
N THR A 196 -14.48 9.28 -0.41
CA THR A 196 -13.29 8.76 0.27
C THR A 196 -13.68 7.78 1.36
N TYR A 197 -14.67 8.12 2.18
CA TYR A 197 -15.16 7.25 3.24
C TYR A 197 -15.89 6.03 2.69
N PHE A 198 -16.61 6.19 1.59
CA PHE A 198 -17.21 5.07 0.89
C PHE A 198 -16.14 4.11 0.34
N SER A 199 -15.14 4.62 -0.37
CA SER A 199 -14.07 3.79 -0.95
C SER A 199 -13.19 3.13 0.12
N SER A 200 -12.82 3.87 1.19
CA SER A 200 -11.98 3.36 2.28
C SER A 200 -12.64 2.25 3.11
N GLY A 201 -13.95 2.22 3.20
CA GLY A 201 -14.69 1.13 3.84
C GLY A 201 -15.04 -0.01 2.89
N LEU A 202 -15.39 0.30 1.64
CA LEU A 202 -15.78 -0.72 0.65
C LEU A 202 -14.63 -1.69 0.33
N GLN A 203 -13.43 -1.17 0.11
CA GLN A 203 -12.27 -1.98 -0.29
C GLN A 203 -11.91 -3.10 0.71
N PRO A 204 -11.75 -2.83 2.03
CA PRO A 204 -11.43 -3.89 2.99
C PRO A 204 -12.60 -4.86 3.20
N ILE A 205 -13.86 -4.42 3.09
CA ILE A 205 -15.05 -5.30 3.17
C ILE A 205 -15.06 -6.26 1.97
N LEU A 206 -14.78 -5.78 0.75
CA LEU A 206 -14.67 -6.64 -0.44
C LEU A 206 -13.59 -7.71 -0.30
N ARG A 207 -12.50 -7.42 0.41
CA ARG A 207 -11.40 -8.34 0.66
C ARG A 207 -11.64 -9.27 1.86
N GLY A 208 -12.76 -9.12 2.54
CA GLY A 208 -13.11 -9.92 3.72
C GLY A 208 -12.24 -9.65 4.96
N LYS A 209 -11.51 -8.52 4.97
CA LYS A 209 -10.64 -8.13 6.09
C LYS A 209 -11.38 -7.38 7.19
N GLU A 210 -12.47 -6.70 6.85
CA GLU A 210 -13.24 -5.86 7.75
C GLU A 210 -14.74 -6.05 7.50
N THR A 211 -15.52 -5.66 8.50
CA THR A 211 -16.99 -5.58 8.46
C THR A 211 -17.46 -4.13 8.46
N VAL A 212 -18.77 -3.90 8.40
CA VAL A 212 -19.35 -2.56 8.60
C VAL A 212 -19.01 -2.01 9.99
N LEU A 213 -18.94 -2.88 11.01
CA LEU A 213 -18.66 -2.47 12.39
C LEU A 213 -17.23 -1.95 12.57
N ASP A 214 -16.28 -2.49 11.82
CA ASP A 214 -14.88 -2.01 11.82
C ASP A 214 -14.75 -0.64 11.12
N ASN A 215 -15.78 -0.22 10.36
CA ASN A 215 -15.85 1.03 9.61
C ASN A 215 -16.92 2.00 10.14
N LEU A 216 -17.26 1.92 11.43
CA LEU A 216 -18.33 2.73 12.04
C LEU A 216 -18.23 4.24 11.75
N PRO A 217 -17.07 4.91 11.77
CA PRO A 217 -17.01 6.33 11.44
C PRO A 217 -17.47 6.64 10.00
N ALA A 218 -17.03 5.83 9.03
CA ALA A 218 -17.43 5.97 7.64
C ALA A 218 -18.90 5.60 7.42
N ALA A 219 -19.34 4.45 7.95
CA ALA A 219 -20.72 3.99 7.87
C ALA A 219 -21.68 4.97 8.56
N GLY A 220 -21.31 5.47 9.73
CA GLY A 220 -22.08 6.46 10.49
C GLY A 220 -22.21 7.80 9.74
N ALA A 221 -21.12 8.29 9.14
CA ALA A 221 -21.17 9.51 8.32
C ALA A 221 -22.07 9.34 7.10
N LEU A 222 -21.97 8.20 6.39
CA LEU A 222 -22.85 7.90 5.26
C LEU A 222 -24.32 7.78 5.69
N ALA A 223 -24.60 7.08 6.79
CA ALA A 223 -25.95 6.94 7.33
C ALA A 223 -26.54 8.30 7.75
N LEU A 224 -25.77 9.11 8.49
CA LEU A 224 -26.21 10.42 8.94
C LEU A 224 -26.45 11.36 7.75
N THR A 225 -25.58 11.34 6.73
CA THR A 225 -25.76 12.09 5.49
C THR A 225 -27.02 11.64 4.73
N GLY A 226 -27.25 10.33 4.63
CA GLY A 226 -28.45 9.77 4.03
C GLY A 226 -29.72 10.24 4.73
N LEU A 227 -29.77 10.20 6.06
CA LEU A 227 -30.90 10.62 6.88
C LEU A 227 -31.15 12.13 6.80
N LEU A 228 -30.11 12.93 7.09
CA LEU A 228 -30.21 14.39 7.04
C LEU A 228 -30.53 14.89 5.62
N GLY A 229 -29.86 14.31 4.62
CA GLY A 229 -30.07 14.67 3.23
C GLY A 229 -31.48 14.34 2.74
N THR A 230 -32.01 13.17 3.11
CA THR A 230 -33.40 12.78 2.77
C THR A 230 -34.41 13.71 3.44
N PHE A 231 -34.22 14.02 4.73
CA PHE A 231 -35.07 14.97 5.46
C PHE A 231 -35.04 16.36 4.79
N LEU A 232 -33.88 16.87 4.45
CA LEU A 232 -33.72 18.18 3.83
C LEU A 232 -34.23 18.19 2.38
N ALA A 233 -34.00 17.13 1.60
CA ALA A 233 -34.53 17.00 0.27
C ALA A 233 -36.07 17.02 0.29
N ALA A 234 -36.69 16.35 1.27
CA ALA A 234 -38.14 16.39 1.46
C ALA A 234 -38.64 17.78 1.90
N LYS A 235 -37.93 18.46 2.80
CA LYS A 235 -38.26 19.81 3.28
C LYS A 235 -38.11 20.89 2.21
N LEU A 236 -37.11 20.75 1.34
CA LEU A 236 -36.82 21.69 0.24
C LEU A 236 -37.50 21.29 -1.06
N PHE A 237 -38.28 20.22 -1.06
CA PHE A 237 -38.95 19.70 -2.24
C PHE A 237 -39.89 20.74 -2.89
N ARG A 238 -39.80 20.88 -4.23
CA ARG A 238 -40.64 21.79 -5.01
C ARG A 238 -41.53 20.99 -5.93
N TRP A 239 -42.80 21.29 -5.85
CA TRP A 239 -43.83 20.68 -6.68
C TRP A 239 -43.93 21.29 -8.07
N GLU A 240 -43.66 22.60 -8.14
CA GLU A 240 -43.85 23.41 -9.33
C GLU A 240 -42.54 24.09 -9.75
N LYS A 241 -42.44 24.43 -11.02
CA LYS A 241 -41.25 25.07 -11.58
C LYS A 241 -41.08 26.51 -11.08
N GLU A 242 -42.23 27.16 -10.81
CA GLU A 242 -42.32 28.55 -10.36
C GLU A 242 -41.98 28.75 -8.88
N ASP A 243 -41.98 27.69 -8.10
CA ASP A 243 -41.61 27.74 -6.68
C ASP A 243 -40.16 28.22 -6.53
N LYS A 244 -39.94 29.36 -5.83
CA LYS A 244 -38.61 29.91 -5.58
C LYS A 244 -38.10 29.53 -4.20
N LEU A 245 -36.88 29.04 -4.11
CA LEU A 245 -36.19 28.82 -2.83
C LEU A 245 -35.56 30.12 -2.34
N ARG A 246 -35.56 30.29 -1.02
CA ARG A 246 -34.78 31.36 -0.38
C ARG A 246 -33.29 31.12 -0.58
N PRO A 247 -32.47 32.16 -0.84
CA PRO A 247 -31.02 31.99 -1.02
C PRO A 247 -30.32 31.24 0.13
N SER A 248 -30.84 31.41 1.36
CA SER A 248 -30.34 30.69 2.55
C SER A 248 -30.57 29.18 2.49
N ALA A 249 -31.47 28.68 1.65
CA ALA A 249 -31.68 27.24 1.48
C ALA A 249 -30.41 26.51 0.95
N LYS A 250 -29.57 27.22 0.21
CA LYS A 250 -28.29 26.66 -0.30
C LYS A 250 -27.32 26.31 0.83
N LEU A 251 -27.40 26.97 2.00
CA LEU A 251 -26.55 26.69 3.15
C LEU A 251 -26.84 25.32 3.79
N TRP A 252 -28.03 24.75 3.57
CA TRP A 252 -28.38 23.42 4.05
C TRP A 252 -27.54 22.31 3.41
N LEU A 253 -26.96 22.55 2.24
CA LEU A 253 -26.00 21.62 1.64
C LEU A 253 -24.77 21.43 2.53
N LEU A 254 -24.28 22.50 3.18
CA LEU A 254 -23.16 22.41 4.13
C LEU A 254 -23.52 21.56 5.36
N ALA A 255 -24.77 21.64 5.83
CA ALA A 255 -25.21 20.82 6.96
C ALA A 255 -25.19 19.32 6.62
N VAL A 256 -25.51 18.96 5.39
CA VAL A 256 -25.48 17.54 4.93
C VAL A 256 -24.06 17.05 4.71
N LEU A 257 -23.14 17.91 4.30
CA LEU A 257 -21.73 17.61 4.19
C LEU A 257 -20.98 17.69 5.56
N GLY A 258 -21.66 18.22 6.59
CA GLY A 258 -21.12 18.41 7.94
C GLY A 258 -20.38 17.18 8.51
N PRO A 259 -20.96 15.96 8.46
CA PRO A 259 -20.27 14.77 8.95
C PRO A 259 -18.91 14.54 8.30
N PHE A 260 -18.80 14.79 6.99
CA PHE A 260 -17.52 14.63 6.27
C PHE A 260 -16.54 15.77 6.52
N ILE A 261 -17.06 16.98 6.81
CA ILE A 261 -16.21 18.11 7.22
C ILE A 261 -15.59 17.80 8.58
N VAL A 262 -16.37 17.31 9.55
CA VAL A 262 -15.88 16.93 10.89
C VAL A 262 -14.86 15.78 10.80
N LEU A 263 -15.21 14.72 10.07
CA LEU A 263 -14.29 13.60 9.87
C LEU A 263 -13.02 14.02 9.13
N GLY A 264 -13.13 14.87 8.10
CA GLY A 264 -12.00 15.38 7.34
C GLY A 264 -11.05 16.18 8.23
N ALA A 265 -11.58 17.08 9.08
CA ALA A 265 -10.80 17.84 10.04
C ALA A 265 -10.06 16.93 11.04
N TRP A 266 -10.71 15.87 11.51
CA TRP A 266 -10.07 14.87 12.36
C TRP A 266 -8.98 14.11 11.62
N GLN A 267 -9.25 13.67 10.38
CA GLN A 267 -8.31 12.92 9.54
C GLN A 267 -7.09 13.72 9.10
N MET A 268 -7.17 15.05 9.03
CA MET A 268 -5.99 15.91 8.77
C MET A 268 -4.86 15.66 9.79
N HIS A 269 -5.23 15.37 11.05
CA HIS A 269 -4.28 15.09 12.13
C HIS A 269 -4.02 13.59 12.27
N ALA A 270 -5.06 12.77 12.28
CA ALA A 270 -4.97 11.33 12.54
C ALA A 270 -4.35 10.54 11.37
N LYS A 271 -4.55 10.98 10.12
CA LYS A 271 -4.06 10.34 8.86
C LYS A 271 -4.38 8.84 8.71
N THR A 272 -5.32 8.32 9.50
CA THR A 272 -5.64 6.87 9.53
C THR A 272 -6.16 6.35 8.20
N ASN A 273 -6.97 7.15 7.46
CA ASN A 273 -7.44 6.77 6.14
C ASN A 273 -6.30 6.64 5.11
N ILE A 274 -5.28 7.50 5.20
CA ILE A 274 -4.11 7.46 4.31
C ILE A 274 -3.27 6.22 4.63
N ALA A 275 -3.01 5.96 5.92
CA ALA A 275 -2.33 4.75 6.37
C ALA A 275 -3.06 3.48 5.87
N LYS A 276 -4.37 3.42 6.09
CA LYS A 276 -5.22 2.32 5.59
C LYS A 276 -5.15 2.16 4.07
N ALA A 277 -5.20 3.25 3.33
CA ALA A 277 -5.09 3.23 1.87
C ALA A 277 -3.71 2.74 1.40
N LYS A 278 -2.62 3.09 2.10
CA LYS A 278 -1.27 2.57 1.85
C LYS A 278 -1.21 1.05 2.05
N VAL A 279 -1.72 0.56 3.18
CA VAL A 279 -1.79 -0.88 3.48
C VAL A 279 -2.56 -1.63 2.40
N LEU A 280 -3.76 -1.15 2.06
CA LEU A 280 -4.59 -1.75 1.01
C LEU A 280 -3.91 -1.72 -0.37
N GLY A 281 -3.24 -0.62 -0.72
CA GLY A 281 -2.48 -0.50 -1.95
C GLY A 281 -1.37 -1.55 -2.06
N ARG A 282 -0.62 -1.79 -0.98
CA ARG A 282 0.41 -2.83 -0.94
C ARG A 282 -0.16 -4.23 -1.02
N ASP A 283 -1.29 -4.50 -0.37
CA ASP A 283 -1.96 -5.79 -0.51
C ASP A 283 -2.39 -6.06 -1.95
N VAL A 284 -2.80 -5.01 -2.70
CA VAL A 284 -3.07 -5.13 -4.14
C VAL A 284 -1.81 -5.53 -4.90
N GLN A 285 -0.68 -4.87 -4.62
CA GLN A 285 0.58 -5.18 -5.30
C GLN A 285 1.04 -6.60 -4.98
N ARG A 286 0.95 -7.02 -3.71
CA ARG A 286 1.33 -8.37 -3.25
C ARG A 286 0.45 -9.49 -3.82
N SER A 287 -0.82 -9.20 -4.13
CA SER A 287 -1.73 -10.17 -4.72
C SER A 287 -1.55 -10.35 -6.24
N ARG A 288 -0.69 -9.56 -6.89
CA ARG A 288 -0.36 -9.73 -8.31
C ARG A 288 0.38 -11.03 -8.53
N VAL A 289 0.15 -11.61 -9.71
CA VAL A 289 0.90 -12.77 -10.18
C VAL A 289 2.05 -12.26 -11.06
N ALA A 290 3.28 -12.65 -10.75
CA ALA A 290 4.47 -12.26 -11.52
C ALA A 290 5.31 -13.48 -11.83
N LEU A 291 5.82 -13.57 -13.06
CA LEU A 291 6.76 -14.60 -13.50
C LEU A 291 8.11 -13.95 -13.78
N ILE A 292 9.11 -14.29 -12.96
CA ILE A 292 10.52 -13.95 -13.21
C ILE A 292 11.08 -15.11 -14.02
N HIS A 293 11.49 -14.87 -15.26
CA HIS A 293 11.91 -15.95 -16.14
C HIS A 293 13.33 -15.77 -16.66
N ASP A 294 13.96 -16.91 -17.00
CA ASP A 294 15.30 -17.02 -17.57
C ASP A 294 16.44 -16.51 -16.66
N ALA A 295 16.25 -16.55 -15.34
CA ALA A 295 17.27 -16.19 -14.36
C ALA A 295 18.19 -17.37 -14.00
N ARG A 296 19.42 -17.07 -13.60
CA ARG A 296 20.16 -17.98 -12.70
C ARG A 296 19.52 -17.89 -11.32
N LEU A 297 19.25 -19.05 -10.68
CA LEU A 297 18.65 -19.09 -9.35
C LEU A 297 19.67 -19.59 -8.33
N PHE A 298 19.96 -18.81 -7.30
CA PHE A 298 20.60 -19.28 -6.09
C PHE A 298 19.51 -19.51 -5.03
N LEU A 299 19.27 -20.79 -4.68
CA LEU A 299 18.12 -21.14 -3.82
C LEU A 299 18.30 -20.79 -2.34
N GLY A 300 19.50 -20.39 -1.93
CA GLY A 300 19.83 -20.02 -0.55
C GLY A 300 20.44 -21.14 0.28
N ASP A 301 20.24 -22.40 -0.08
CA ASP A 301 20.81 -23.58 0.60
C ASP A 301 22.13 -24.07 -0.03
N GLY A 302 22.65 -23.37 -1.01
CA GLY A 302 23.82 -23.76 -1.80
C GLY A 302 23.46 -24.38 -3.15
N THR A 303 22.18 -24.66 -3.40
CA THR A 303 21.73 -25.16 -4.70
C THR A 303 21.66 -24.01 -5.71
N VAL A 304 22.15 -24.25 -6.92
CA VAL A 304 22.15 -23.30 -8.03
C VAL A 304 21.47 -23.92 -9.24
N ILE A 305 20.58 -23.17 -9.87
CA ILE A 305 19.95 -23.52 -11.15
C ILE A 305 20.41 -22.48 -12.17
N ASP A 306 21.15 -22.88 -13.19
CA ASP A 306 21.74 -21.93 -14.16
C ASP A 306 20.73 -21.21 -15.01
N GLN A 307 19.59 -21.85 -15.32
CA GLN A 307 18.45 -21.24 -16.02
C GLN A 307 17.16 -21.77 -15.39
N GLY A 308 16.42 -20.89 -14.78
CA GLY A 308 15.17 -21.21 -14.12
C GLY A 308 14.24 -20.02 -14.07
N SER A 309 13.00 -20.26 -13.61
CA SER A 309 11.97 -19.23 -13.49
C SER A 309 11.21 -19.41 -12.19
N VAL A 310 10.73 -18.30 -11.64
CA VAL A 310 10.00 -18.28 -10.36
C VAL A 310 8.66 -17.58 -10.57
N LEU A 311 7.57 -18.28 -10.26
CA LEU A 311 6.22 -17.74 -10.24
C LEU A 311 5.90 -17.23 -8.84
N ILE A 312 5.56 -15.96 -8.75
CA ILE A 312 5.10 -15.29 -7.53
C ILE A 312 3.58 -15.15 -7.60
N LYS A 313 2.89 -15.53 -6.53
CA LYS A 313 1.43 -15.34 -6.39
C LYS A 313 1.09 -15.11 -4.92
N ASP A 314 0.22 -14.15 -4.65
CA ASP A 314 -0.25 -13.81 -3.29
C ASP A 314 0.88 -13.61 -2.28
N GLY A 315 1.94 -12.92 -2.71
CA GLY A 315 3.10 -12.61 -1.89
C GLY A 315 4.06 -13.77 -1.64
N LYS A 316 3.82 -14.93 -2.25
CA LYS A 316 4.61 -16.16 -2.04
C LYS A 316 5.16 -16.72 -3.34
N ILE A 317 6.20 -17.53 -3.22
CA ILE A 317 6.71 -18.35 -4.31
C ILE A 317 5.72 -19.49 -4.55
N ALA A 318 5.00 -19.41 -5.67
CA ALA A 318 3.99 -20.39 -6.03
C ALA A 318 4.60 -21.62 -6.71
N GLU A 319 5.58 -21.40 -7.62
CA GLU A 319 6.25 -22.49 -8.36
C GLU A 319 7.65 -22.06 -8.77
N ILE A 320 8.53 -23.04 -8.96
CA ILE A 320 9.89 -22.87 -9.47
C ILE A 320 10.02 -23.80 -10.68
N TYR A 321 10.40 -23.25 -11.82
CA TYR A 321 10.61 -24.00 -13.04
C TYR A 321 12.12 -24.13 -13.32
N THR A 322 12.57 -25.35 -13.54
CA THR A 322 13.92 -25.66 -14.02
C THR A 322 13.87 -25.77 -15.56
N GLY A 323 14.49 -24.82 -16.25
CA GLY A 323 14.37 -24.69 -17.70
C GLY A 323 13.20 -23.79 -18.15
N ALA A 324 12.57 -24.10 -19.27
CA ALA A 324 11.51 -23.27 -19.84
C ALA A 324 10.25 -23.24 -18.97
N ALA A 325 9.82 -22.04 -18.60
CA ALA A 325 8.54 -21.82 -17.91
C ALA A 325 7.37 -21.72 -18.92
N PRO A 326 6.11 -21.94 -18.48
CA PRO A 326 4.94 -21.61 -19.26
C PRO A 326 4.90 -20.11 -19.60
N ASP A 327 4.25 -19.75 -20.73
CA ASP A 327 4.07 -18.35 -21.11
C ASP A 327 3.34 -17.57 -19.98
N ALA A 328 3.86 -16.41 -19.66
CA ALA A 328 3.30 -15.52 -18.63
C ALA A 328 1.82 -15.18 -18.90
N LYS A 329 1.41 -15.07 -20.16
CA LYS A 329 0.01 -14.85 -20.56
C LYS A 329 -0.89 -16.01 -20.16
N THR A 330 -0.42 -17.24 -20.30
CA THR A 330 -1.15 -18.45 -19.88
C THR A 330 -1.33 -18.47 -18.36
N LEU A 331 -0.32 -18.00 -17.63
CA LEU A 331 -0.34 -17.89 -16.17
C LEU A 331 -1.06 -16.62 -15.67
N ARG A 332 -1.50 -15.73 -16.57
CA ARG A 332 -2.01 -14.39 -16.25
C ARG A 332 -1.06 -13.63 -15.32
N ALA A 333 0.23 -13.72 -15.58
CA ALA A 333 1.30 -13.15 -14.78
C ALA A 333 1.95 -11.95 -15.48
N ASP A 334 2.39 -10.98 -14.68
CA ASP A 334 3.29 -9.93 -15.17
C ASP A 334 4.65 -10.57 -15.51
N SER A 335 5.12 -10.40 -16.74
CA SER A 335 6.38 -10.98 -17.22
C SER A 335 7.57 -10.11 -16.81
N ILE A 336 8.58 -10.72 -16.18
CA ILE A 336 9.82 -10.05 -15.77
C ILE A 336 10.99 -10.83 -16.34
N GLU A 337 11.59 -10.28 -17.38
CA GLU A 337 12.78 -10.84 -18.05
C GLU A 337 14.01 -10.72 -17.13
N ALA A 338 14.71 -11.82 -16.92
CA ALA A 338 15.87 -11.90 -16.04
C ALA A 338 17.08 -12.63 -16.68
N ALA A 339 17.13 -12.73 -18.01
CA ALA A 339 18.28 -13.30 -18.71
C ALA A 339 19.58 -12.56 -18.36
N GLY A 340 20.64 -13.33 -18.08
CA GLY A 340 21.94 -12.81 -17.67
C GLY A 340 22.00 -12.29 -16.22
N LYS A 341 20.91 -12.38 -15.47
CA LYS A 341 20.80 -11.95 -14.07
C LYS A 341 20.75 -13.15 -13.12
N THR A 342 21.02 -12.89 -11.84
CA THR A 342 20.89 -13.90 -10.80
C THR A 342 19.80 -13.49 -9.81
N LEU A 343 18.86 -14.40 -9.55
CA LEU A 343 17.83 -14.27 -8.52
C LEU A 343 18.29 -14.95 -7.24
N LEU A 344 18.23 -14.22 -6.15
CA LEU A 344 18.62 -14.62 -4.80
C LEU A 344 17.44 -14.50 -3.84
N PRO A 345 17.40 -15.23 -2.72
CA PRO A 345 16.61 -14.79 -1.57
C PRO A 345 17.04 -13.39 -1.17
N GLY A 346 16.13 -12.58 -0.69
CA GLY A 346 16.46 -11.27 -0.13
C GLY A 346 17.52 -11.41 0.98
N LEU A 347 18.50 -10.51 0.98
CA LEU A 347 19.57 -10.54 1.97
C LEU A 347 19.01 -10.24 3.37
N ILE A 348 19.70 -10.75 4.38
CA ILE A 348 19.37 -10.59 5.80
C ILE A 348 20.61 -10.08 6.54
N ASP A 349 20.46 -8.98 7.28
CA ASP A 349 21.50 -8.41 8.14
C ASP A 349 21.12 -8.62 9.61
N VAL A 350 21.88 -9.46 10.33
CA VAL A 350 21.52 -9.84 11.70
C VAL A 350 22.13 -8.96 12.78
N ASN A 351 22.88 -7.92 12.40
CA ASN A 351 23.50 -7.02 13.36
C ASN A 351 23.56 -5.59 12.85
N MET A 352 22.67 -4.75 13.37
CA MET A 352 22.65 -3.31 13.09
C MET A 352 22.02 -2.53 14.24
N ARG A 353 22.24 -1.21 14.28
CA ARG A 353 21.66 -0.24 15.23
C ARG A 353 20.96 0.88 14.50
N LEU A 354 19.65 0.90 14.56
CA LEU A 354 18.82 1.91 13.89
C LEU A 354 18.90 3.29 14.54
N SER A 355 19.23 3.36 15.83
CA SER A 355 19.37 4.63 16.54
C SER A 355 20.64 5.42 16.17
N LEU A 356 21.54 4.85 15.38
CA LEU A 356 22.79 5.46 14.95
C LEU A 356 22.79 5.70 13.44
N PRO A 357 23.37 6.82 12.95
CA PRO A 357 23.26 7.22 11.54
C PRO A 357 24.12 6.42 10.55
N GLY A 358 25.05 5.59 11.01
CA GLY A 358 25.99 4.86 10.12
C GLY A 358 27.05 5.71 9.43
N ILE A 359 26.98 7.02 9.58
CA ILE A 359 27.97 8.01 9.09
C ILE A 359 28.36 8.95 10.22
N PRO A 360 29.57 9.48 10.24
CA PRO A 360 30.01 10.41 11.28
C PRO A 360 29.40 11.80 11.03
N ILE A 361 28.23 12.03 11.62
CA ILE A 361 27.57 13.34 11.66
C ILE A 361 27.29 13.76 13.10
N SER A 362 27.38 15.06 13.35
CA SER A 362 27.07 15.66 14.65
C SER A 362 25.80 16.52 14.54
N ASP A 363 24.80 16.04 13.80
CA ASP A 363 23.56 16.77 13.52
C ASP A 363 22.52 16.50 14.62
N PRO A 364 22.21 17.48 15.48
CA PRO A 364 21.14 17.33 16.48
C PRO A 364 19.77 17.05 15.86
N GLU A 365 19.53 17.53 14.62
CA GLU A 365 18.28 17.30 13.89
C GLU A 365 18.07 15.81 13.60
N TYR A 366 19.15 15.02 13.42
CA TYR A 366 19.04 13.58 13.24
C TYR A 366 18.33 12.91 14.42
N PHE A 367 18.74 13.23 15.64
CA PHE A 367 18.19 12.64 16.86
C PHE A 367 16.82 13.21 17.22
N GLN A 368 16.54 14.46 16.92
CA GLN A 368 15.21 15.07 17.09
C GLN A 368 14.16 14.41 16.18
N ASN A 369 14.58 13.97 14.98
CA ASN A 369 13.71 13.30 14.00
C ASN A 369 13.98 11.79 13.91
N LEU A 370 14.39 11.16 15.02
CA LEU A 370 14.85 9.76 15.04
C LEU A 370 13.85 8.78 14.41
N ASP A 371 12.55 8.89 14.71
CA ASP A 371 11.53 8.03 14.13
C ASP A 371 11.49 8.07 12.59
N GLN A 372 11.60 9.27 12.00
CA GLN A 372 11.62 9.42 10.54
C GLN A 372 12.91 8.88 9.94
N ASN A 373 14.03 9.07 10.64
CA ASN A 373 15.32 8.56 10.21
C ASN A 373 15.37 7.02 10.30
N VAL A 374 14.79 6.41 11.34
CA VAL A 374 14.66 4.95 11.44
C VAL A 374 13.82 4.37 10.30
N ASP A 375 12.69 5.00 9.96
CA ASP A 375 11.89 4.60 8.78
C ASP A 375 12.72 4.66 7.50
N ARG A 376 13.52 5.71 7.35
CA ARG A 376 14.40 5.91 6.22
C ARG A 376 15.52 4.87 6.16
N GLU A 377 16.13 4.55 7.30
CA GLU A 377 17.19 3.53 7.37
C GLU A 377 16.65 2.13 7.05
N LEU A 378 15.43 1.79 7.50
CA LEU A 378 14.76 0.55 7.12
C LEU A 378 14.44 0.51 5.61
N ALA A 379 14.09 1.66 5.03
CA ALA A 379 13.93 1.79 3.58
C ALA A 379 15.28 1.65 2.84
N ALA A 380 16.38 2.16 3.41
CA ALA A 380 17.73 2.02 2.84
C ALA A 380 18.19 0.55 2.80
N TYR A 381 17.87 -0.24 3.82
CA TYR A 381 18.08 -1.69 3.79
C TYR A 381 17.33 -2.32 2.62
N LEU A 382 16.03 -2.05 2.50
CA LEU A 382 15.22 -2.63 1.44
C LEU A 382 15.66 -2.14 0.05
N PHE A 383 16.02 -0.86 -0.09
CA PHE A 383 16.63 -0.29 -1.30
C PHE A 383 17.87 -1.08 -1.72
N SER A 384 18.67 -1.50 -0.75
CA SER A 384 19.92 -2.25 -0.93
C SER A 384 19.69 -3.78 -1.05
N GLY A 385 18.46 -4.25 -1.23
CA GLY A 385 18.17 -5.69 -1.38
C GLY A 385 18.20 -6.49 -0.08
N VAL A 386 18.29 -5.81 1.06
CA VAL A 386 18.20 -6.42 2.40
C VAL A 386 16.75 -6.41 2.83
N THR A 387 16.13 -7.58 2.86
CA THR A 387 14.69 -7.70 3.10
C THR A 387 14.33 -7.93 4.57
N ALA A 388 15.30 -8.32 5.39
CA ALA A 388 15.13 -8.52 6.82
C ALA A 388 16.37 -8.06 7.59
N VAL A 389 16.16 -7.51 8.78
CA VAL A 389 17.23 -6.99 9.65
C VAL A 389 16.93 -7.31 11.11
N LYS A 390 18.00 -7.54 11.90
CA LYS A 390 17.91 -7.68 13.35
C LYS A 390 18.58 -6.50 14.04
N SER A 391 17.79 -5.77 14.83
CA SER A 391 18.29 -4.68 15.67
C SER A 391 19.01 -5.24 16.90
N VAL A 392 20.17 -4.67 17.21
CA VAL A 392 20.98 -5.04 18.37
C VAL A 392 21.31 -3.79 19.19
N GLY A 393 20.81 -3.74 20.42
CA GLY A 393 21.10 -2.65 21.35
C GLY A 393 20.33 -1.35 21.15
N ASP A 394 19.27 -1.36 20.34
CA ASP A 394 18.32 -0.25 20.21
C ASP A 394 17.23 -0.30 21.31
N PRO A 395 16.60 0.84 21.66
CA PRO A 395 15.46 0.87 22.58
C PRO A 395 14.30 -0.02 22.10
N GLN A 396 13.84 -0.93 22.95
CA GLN A 396 12.83 -1.93 22.58
C GLN A 396 11.52 -1.30 22.09
N GLU A 397 11.07 -0.24 22.74
CA GLU A 397 9.83 0.48 22.34
C GLU A 397 9.92 0.99 20.90
N MET A 398 11.05 1.59 20.52
CA MET A 398 11.32 2.06 19.17
C MET A 398 11.28 0.89 18.16
N VAL A 399 11.97 -0.20 18.47
CA VAL A 399 12.03 -1.39 17.60
C VAL A 399 10.65 -1.99 17.40
N LEU A 400 9.85 -2.17 18.46
CA LEU A 400 8.50 -2.72 18.38
C LEU A 400 7.56 -1.83 17.60
N LYS A 401 7.65 -0.50 17.77
CA LYS A 401 6.88 0.48 17.02
C LYS A 401 7.13 0.35 15.51
N HIS A 402 8.39 0.42 15.08
CA HIS A 402 8.75 0.33 13.66
C HIS A 402 8.49 -1.07 13.07
N ARG A 403 8.70 -2.13 13.86
CA ARG A 403 8.30 -3.50 13.48
C ARG A 403 6.80 -3.57 13.15
N ALA A 404 5.95 -2.96 13.98
CA ALA A 404 4.51 -2.95 13.76
C ALA A 404 4.12 -2.20 12.47
N THR A 405 4.71 -1.03 12.19
CA THR A 405 4.42 -0.24 10.98
C THR A 405 4.88 -0.93 9.69
N ILE A 406 6.01 -1.64 9.72
CA ILE A 406 6.48 -2.46 8.59
C ILE A 406 5.61 -3.71 8.42
N ALA A 407 5.28 -4.40 9.52
CA ALA A 407 4.45 -5.62 9.48
C ALA A 407 3.03 -5.33 8.98
N SER A 408 2.42 -4.22 9.40
CA SER A 408 1.10 -3.78 8.92
C SER A 408 1.12 -3.37 7.44
N GLY A 409 2.28 -3.01 6.87
CA GLY A 409 2.42 -2.44 5.53
C GLY A 409 2.14 -0.94 5.48
N GLU A 410 2.05 -0.25 6.59
CA GLU A 410 1.94 1.21 6.64
C GLU A 410 3.21 1.89 6.10
N ARG A 411 4.37 1.31 6.44
CA ARG A 411 5.68 1.73 5.91
C ARG A 411 6.32 0.61 5.10
N LEU A 412 7.10 0.98 4.10
CA LEU A 412 7.90 0.05 3.29
C LEU A 412 9.36 0.14 3.75
N GLY A 413 9.87 -0.95 4.25
CA GLY A 413 11.23 -1.10 4.74
C GLY A 413 11.54 -2.57 4.96
N ALA A 414 12.79 -2.90 5.27
CA ALA A 414 13.18 -4.25 5.63
C ALA A 414 12.39 -4.74 6.86
N GLU A 415 12.04 -6.04 6.89
CA GLU A 415 11.37 -6.64 8.03
C GLU A 415 12.27 -6.58 9.25
N LEU A 416 11.75 -6.02 10.36
CA LEU A 416 12.53 -5.74 11.55
C LEU A 416 12.32 -6.82 12.61
N PHE A 417 13.41 -7.47 13.02
CA PHE A 417 13.46 -8.42 14.12
C PHE A 417 14.03 -7.74 15.36
N ALA A 418 13.32 -7.89 16.47
CA ALA A 418 13.78 -7.46 17.78
C ALA A 418 14.60 -8.58 18.45
N ASP A 419 15.56 -8.22 19.29
CA ASP A 419 16.18 -9.18 20.19
C ASP A 419 15.23 -9.39 21.38
N GLU A 420 14.56 -10.55 21.42
CA GLU A 420 13.67 -10.92 22.53
C GLU A 420 14.45 -11.33 23.79
N SER A 421 15.75 -11.59 23.65
CA SER A 421 16.64 -11.97 24.75
C SER A 421 17.34 -10.75 25.36
N LEU A 422 16.59 -9.76 25.84
CA LEU A 422 17.13 -8.67 26.66
C LEU A 422 17.55 -9.17 28.07
N SER A 423 18.34 -10.21 28.17
CA SER A 423 19.29 -10.30 29.25
C SER A 423 20.56 -9.58 28.81
N THR A 424 20.91 -8.55 29.50
CA THR A 424 22.08 -7.69 29.36
C THR A 424 23.44 -8.42 29.25
N LYS A 425 23.45 -9.75 29.15
CA LYS A 425 24.62 -10.61 29.09
C LYS A 425 25.06 -11.04 27.69
N VAL A 426 24.29 -10.82 26.64
CA VAL A 426 24.62 -11.26 25.26
C VAL A 426 25.31 -10.18 24.44
N VAL A 427 25.30 -8.91 24.88
CA VAL A 427 25.88 -7.78 24.15
C VAL A 427 27.42 -7.89 24.03
N ASP A 428 28.09 -8.56 24.95
CA ASP A 428 29.56 -8.67 24.98
C ASP A 428 30.13 -9.82 24.14
N SER A 429 29.31 -10.67 23.55
CA SER A 429 29.77 -11.88 22.84
C SER A 429 29.59 -11.87 21.32
N ASN A 430 29.11 -10.77 20.73
CA ASN A 430 29.04 -10.66 19.27
C ASN A 430 30.46 -10.49 18.69
N PRO A 431 30.92 -11.41 17.82
CA PRO A 431 32.21 -11.24 17.19
C PRO A 431 32.22 -9.97 16.35
N PRO A 432 33.30 -9.20 16.34
CA PRO A 432 33.39 -7.99 15.54
C PRO A 432 33.21 -8.32 14.06
N MET A 433 32.28 -7.60 13.41
CA MET A 433 32.04 -7.72 11.98
C MET A 433 33.17 -7.09 11.19
N LEU A 434 33.62 -7.71 10.09
CA LEU A 434 34.73 -7.20 9.29
C LEU A 434 34.46 -5.81 8.73
N ALA A 435 33.23 -5.57 8.24
CA ALA A 435 32.84 -4.24 7.75
C ALA A 435 32.91 -3.17 8.85
N SER A 436 32.48 -3.50 10.08
CA SER A 436 32.59 -2.59 11.22
C SER A 436 34.05 -2.31 11.62
N VAL A 437 34.91 -3.31 11.58
CA VAL A 437 36.33 -3.14 11.90
C VAL A 437 37.05 -2.31 10.85
N GLU A 438 36.79 -2.59 9.55
CA GLU A 438 37.33 -1.78 8.45
C GLU A 438 36.84 -0.33 8.53
N ALA A 439 35.54 -0.14 8.74
CA ALA A 439 34.92 1.16 8.87
C ALA A 439 35.45 1.95 10.07
N MET A 440 35.65 1.29 11.21
CA MET A 440 36.23 1.90 12.39
C MET A 440 37.71 2.33 12.12
N GLN A 441 38.49 1.52 11.39
CA GLN A 441 39.86 1.91 10.97
C GLN A 441 39.82 3.12 10.05
N ALA A 442 38.93 3.12 9.03
CA ALA A 442 38.75 4.27 8.13
C ALA A 442 38.34 5.53 8.91
N TYR A 443 37.42 5.42 9.86
CA TYR A 443 37.00 6.50 10.75
C TYR A 443 38.18 7.06 11.56
N MET A 444 38.96 6.17 12.21
CA MET A 444 40.15 6.57 12.99
C MET A 444 41.21 7.26 12.13
N ASP A 445 41.37 6.82 10.88
CA ASP A 445 42.31 7.39 9.93
C ASP A 445 41.81 8.68 9.25
N GLY A 446 40.53 9.02 9.44
CA GLY A 446 39.90 10.16 8.78
C GLY A 446 39.67 9.94 7.28
N LYS A 447 39.59 8.69 6.83
CA LYS A 447 39.34 8.31 5.43
C LYS A 447 37.85 8.25 5.16
N THR A 448 37.44 8.66 3.98
CA THR A 448 36.03 8.66 3.54
C THR A 448 35.75 7.72 2.37
N ASP A 449 36.74 6.99 1.89
CA ASP A 449 36.67 6.15 0.68
C ASP A 449 35.49 5.15 0.71
N LEU A 450 35.11 4.69 1.90
CA LEU A 450 33.96 3.78 2.07
C LEU A 450 32.62 4.45 1.73
N LEU A 451 32.56 5.77 1.79
CA LEU A 451 31.36 6.56 1.45
C LEU A 451 31.25 6.86 -0.05
N ASP A 452 32.33 6.65 -0.82
CA ASP A 452 32.36 6.94 -2.26
C ASP A 452 31.73 5.81 -3.11
N ARG A 453 31.34 4.68 -2.47
CA ARG A 453 30.69 3.57 -3.14
C ARG A 453 29.34 3.98 -3.71
N SER A 454 29.07 3.57 -4.96
CA SER A 454 27.86 3.99 -5.69
C SER A 454 26.56 3.71 -4.91
N LEU A 455 26.41 2.54 -4.27
CA LEU A 455 25.22 2.20 -3.52
C LEU A 455 25.07 3.07 -2.25
N VAL A 456 26.20 3.44 -1.60
CA VAL A 456 26.21 4.36 -0.45
C VAL A 456 25.74 5.75 -0.86
N GLN A 457 26.23 6.26 -2.01
CA GLN A 457 25.85 7.56 -2.57
C GLN A 457 24.35 7.66 -2.90
N GLN A 458 23.70 6.51 -3.19
CA GLN A 458 22.27 6.45 -3.48
C GLN A 458 21.38 6.47 -2.23
N VAL A 459 21.86 5.98 -1.09
CA VAL A 459 21.06 5.86 0.13
C VAL A 459 21.26 7.01 1.11
N VAL A 460 22.47 7.57 1.18
CA VAL A 460 22.79 8.66 2.12
C VAL A 460 22.35 10.02 1.59
N PRO A 461 21.60 10.82 2.37
CA PRO A 461 21.24 12.19 1.94
C PRO A 461 22.46 13.06 1.67
N ARG A 462 22.42 13.84 0.59
CA ARG A 462 23.52 14.74 0.21
C ARG A 462 23.91 15.71 1.33
N LYS A 463 22.95 16.21 2.11
CA LYS A 463 23.19 17.10 3.24
C LYS A 463 24.12 16.48 4.31
N TRP A 464 24.07 15.17 4.49
CA TRP A 464 24.91 14.49 5.48
C TRP A 464 26.34 14.30 4.99
N PHE A 465 26.56 14.05 3.69
CA PHE A 465 27.92 14.00 3.14
C PHE A 465 28.69 15.32 3.36
N ALA A 466 28.00 16.46 3.26
CA ALA A 466 28.62 17.76 3.50
C ALA A 466 29.12 17.91 4.95
N GLN A 467 28.46 17.27 5.91
CA GLN A 467 28.83 17.34 7.33
C GLN A 467 29.94 16.38 7.74
N VAL A 468 30.19 15.31 6.96
CA VAL A 468 31.15 14.25 7.33
C VAL A 468 32.56 14.82 7.58
N LYS A 469 33.05 15.68 6.69
CA LYS A 469 34.40 16.25 6.80
C LYS A 469 34.57 17.08 8.08
N ASP A 470 33.60 17.91 8.39
CA ASP A 470 33.62 18.77 9.59
C ASP A 470 33.50 17.92 10.86
N SER A 471 32.64 16.89 10.84
CA SER A 471 32.49 15.95 11.94
C SER A 471 33.76 15.12 12.19
N LEU A 472 34.46 14.70 11.15
CA LEU A 472 35.75 14.01 11.29
C LEU A 472 36.82 14.93 11.86
N THR A 473 36.83 16.22 11.47
CA THR A 473 37.79 17.19 12.00
C THR A 473 37.51 17.48 13.47
N SER A 474 36.28 17.74 13.85
CA SER A 474 35.90 18.02 15.24
C SER A 474 36.11 16.82 16.18
N ALA A 475 36.03 15.60 15.68
CA ALA A 475 36.24 14.37 16.46
C ALA A 475 37.70 13.88 16.50
N GLN A 476 38.69 14.68 16.11
CA GLN A 476 40.09 14.23 15.98
C GLN A 476 40.64 13.62 17.29
N SER A 477 40.49 14.28 18.43
CA SER A 477 40.99 13.79 19.72
C SER A 477 40.32 12.46 20.14
N GLN A 478 39.02 12.33 19.84
CA GLN A 478 38.29 11.08 20.11
C GLN A 478 38.78 9.94 19.22
N ARG A 479 39.05 10.21 17.94
CA ARG A 479 39.59 9.23 16.99
C ARG A 479 40.97 8.75 17.40
N GLU A 480 41.84 9.65 17.86
CA GLU A 480 43.18 9.29 18.38
C GLU A 480 43.10 8.40 19.62
N ALA A 481 42.17 8.69 20.54
CA ALA A 481 41.94 7.85 21.71
C ALA A 481 41.43 6.42 21.37
N LEU A 482 40.60 6.31 20.32
CA LEU A 482 40.09 5.02 19.85
C LEU A 482 41.17 4.15 19.18
N ARG A 483 42.19 4.75 18.55
CA ARG A 483 43.30 4.02 17.92
C ARG A 483 44.02 3.09 18.90
N ALA A 484 44.18 3.50 20.16
CA ALA A 484 44.83 2.71 21.20
C ALA A 484 44.06 1.43 21.62
N ARG A 485 42.74 1.39 21.28
CA ARG A 485 41.83 0.30 21.67
C ARG A 485 41.31 -0.50 20.47
N SER A 486 41.80 -0.23 19.24
CA SER A 486 41.23 -0.82 18.02
C SER A 486 41.55 -2.31 17.89
N VAL A 487 40.51 -3.05 17.45
CA VAL A 487 40.67 -4.45 17.05
C VAL A 487 41.32 -4.48 15.66
N ARG A 488 42.27 -5.36 15.46
CA ARG A 488 42.99 -5.51 14.19
C ARG A 488 42.17 -6.35 13.21
N SER A 489 41.99 -5.85 11.99
CA SER A 489 41.19 -6.52 10.95
C SER A 489 41.77 -7.86 10.50
N ASP A 490 43.13 -8.00 10.53
CA ASP A 490 43.80 -9.27 10.21
C ASP A 490 43.45 -10.39 11.21
N VAL A 491 43.35 -10.07 12.51
CA VAL A 491 42.93 -11.02 13.54
C VAL A 491 41.49 -11.49 13.31
N VAL A 492 40.59 -10.57 12.99
CA VAL A 492 39.16 -10.90 12.73
C VAL A 492 39.02 -11.75 11.47
N ARG A 493 39.77 -11.44 10.41
CA ARG A 493 39.81 -12.26 9.19
C ARG A 493 40.29 -13.68 9.46
N GLN A 494 41.39 -13.82 10.24
CA GLN A 494 41.93 -15.11 10.62
C GLN A 494 40.93 -15.93 11.44
N ASN A 495 40.26 -15.31 12.41
CA ASN A 495 39.22 -15.94 13.23
C ASN A 495 38.04 -16.42 12.39
N LEU A 496 37.57 -15.59 11.45
CA LEU A 496 36.50 -15.96 10.53
C LEU A 496 36.89 -17.17 9.67
N ALA A 497 38.08 -17.13 9.07
CA ALA A 497 38.58 -18.23 8.26
C ALA A 497 38.81 -19.53 9.11
N ALA A 498 39.19 -19.39 10.36
CA ALA A 498 39.31 -20.52 11.28
C ALA A 498 37.93 -21.11 11.64
N ALA A 499 36.95 -20.27 11.93
CA ALA A 499 35.58 -20.71 12.21
C ALA A 499 34.99 -21.46 11.00
N TYR A 500 35.19 -20.94 9.78
CA TYR A 500 34.77 -21.61 8.56
C TYR A 500 35.39 -22.99 8.41
N ARG A 501 36.74 -23.10 8.59
CA ARG A 501 37.45 -24.39 8.49
C ARG A 501 37.03 -25.37 9.58
N ALA A 502 36.59 -24.88 10.72
CA ALA A 502 36.06 -25.70 11.82
C ALA A 502 34.59 -26.13 11.60
N GLY A 503 33.96 -25.76 10.46
CA GLY A 503 32.59 -26.12 10.14
C GLY A 503 31.52 -25.32 10.93
N VAL A 504 31.91 -24.19 11.54
CA VAL A 504 30.94 -23.31 12.23
C VAL A 504 30.01 -22.68 11.22
N MET A 505 28.72 -22.68 11.52
CA MET A 505 27.71 -22.00 10.70
C MET A 505 27.92 -20.46 10.75
N LEU A 506 28.36 -19.89 9.66
CA LEU A 506 28.59 -18.45 9.56
C LEU A 506 27.27 -17.71 9.27
N VAL A 507 27.09 -16.58 9.94
CA VAL A 507 25.91 -15.69 9.76
C VAL A 507 26.39 -14.26 9.58
N ALA A 508 25.90 -13.58 8.54
CA ALA A 508 26.36 -12.26 8.17
C ALA A 508 25.60 -11.15 8.90
N GLY A 509 26.35 -10.20 9.43
CA GLY A 509 25.86 -8.95 10.00
C GLY A 509 26.85 -7.83 9.70
N SER A 510 26.37 -6.64 9.35
CA SER A 510 27.24 -5.54 8.93
C SER A 510 27.75 -4.67 10.08
N GLY A 511 27.00 -4.60 11.18
CA GLY A 511 27.17 -3.56 12.20
C GLY A 511 26.69 -2.20 11.75
N GLY A 512 25.69 -2.17 10.87
CA GLY A 512 25.08 -0.94 10.37
C GLY A 512 24.71 0.01 11.51
N GLY A 513 24.92 1.32 11.29
CA GLY A 513 24.79 2.35 12.31
C GLY A 513 26.12 2.71 13.00
N ASN A 514 27.11 1.82 13.02
CA ASN A 514 28.45 2.20 13.48
C ASN A 514 29.08 3.25 12.53
N PRO A 515 30.01 4.10 13.01
CA PRO A 515 30.65 5.08 12.15
C PRO A 515 31.21 4.47 10.86
N MET A 516 30.86 5.02 9.72
CA MET A 516 31.21 4.59 8.35
C MET A 516 30.58 3.25 7.90
N VAL A 517 29.65 2.67 8.67
CA VAL A 517 28.85 1.49 8.25
C VAL A 517 27.43 1.93 7.93
N VAL A 518 27.21 2.27 6.67
CA VAL A 518 25.91 2.78 6.19
C VAL A 518 24.87 1.66 6.17
N HIS A 519 23.67 1.98 6.63
CA HIS A 519 22.50 1.11 6.62
C HIS A 519 22.16 0.63 5.21
N GLY A 520 22.04 -0.68 5.04
CA GLY A 520 21.79 -1.35 3.76
C GLY A 520 23.08 -1.71 3.03
N PRO A 521 23.87 -0.77 2.50
CA PRO A 521 25.12 -1.08 1.78
C PRO A 521 26.17 -1.84 2.61
N GLY A 522 26.13 -1.71 3.94
CA GLY A 522 27.11 -2.35 4.85
C GLY A 522 27.19 -3.86 4.68
N ILE A 523 26.08 -4.56 4.47
CA ILE A 523 26.06 -6.02 4.34
C ILE A 523 26.83 -6.51 3.10
N HIS A 524 26.74 -5.79 1.98
CA HIS A 524 27.48 -6.14 0.76
C HIS A 524 28.98 -6.04 0.98
N ARG A 525 29.41 -5.03 1.76
CA ARG A 525 30.83 -4.90 2.12
C ARG A 525 31.28 -6.04 3.02
N GLU A 526 30.48 -6.45 3.99
CA GLU A 526 30.75 -7.60 4.83
C GLU A 526 30.97 -8.86 3.99
N LEU A 527 30.08 -9.15 3.03
CA LEU A 527 30.21 -10.32 2.13
C LEU A 527 31.49 -10.24 1.28
N GLN A 528 31.85 -9.05 0.76
CA GLN A 528 33.10 -8.86 0.01
C GLN A 528 34.32 -9.16 0.88
N LEU A 529 34.32 -8.69 2.12
CA LEU A 529 35.42 -8.94 3.08
C LEU A 529 35.51 -10.40 3.48
N TRP A 530 34.39 -11.12 3.58
CA TRP A 530 34.39 -12.57 3.79
C TRP A 530 35.07 -13.30 2.65
N VAL A 531 34.75 -12.96 1.40
CA VAL A 531 35.40 -13.57 0.24
C VAL A 531 36.87 -13.22 0.18
N GLN A 532 37.29 -12.01 0.52
CA GLN A 532 38.69 -11.62 0.67
C GLN A 532 39.42 -12.37 1.78
N ALA A 533 38.70 -12.82 2.83
CA ALA A 533 39.23 -13.67 3.88
C ALA A 533 39.29 -15.17 3.51
N GLY A 534 38.93 -15.53 2.26
CA GLY A 534 38.99 -16.90 1.76
C GLY A 534 37.70 -17.72 1.96
N ILE A 535 36.59 -17.07 2.32
CA ILE A 535 35.28 -17.73 2.39
C ILE A 535 34.70 -17.81 0.96
N PRO A 536 34.25 -18.98 0.49
CA PRO A 536 33.64 -19.09 -0.83
C PRO A 536 32.40 -18.20 -0.98
N PRO A 537 32.16 -17.55 -2.15
CA PRO A 537 30.99 -16.68 -2.38
C PRO A 537 29.65 -17.35 -2.05
N ILE A 538 29.52 -18.63 -2.34
CA ILE A 538 28.31 -19.42 -2.05
C ILE A 538 28.03 -19.49 -0.55
N VAL A 539 29.06 -19.63 0.28
CA VAL A 539 28.95 -19.69 1.75
C VAL A 539 28.68 -18.31 2.32
N ALA A 540 29.28 -17.27 1.73
CA ALA A 540 28.99 -15.88 2.10
C ALA A 540 27.52 -15.54 1.85
N LEU A 541 26.97 -15.92 0.69
CA LEU A 541 25.54 -15.75 0.36
C LEU A 541 24.62 -16.55 1.30
N GLN A 542 24.99 -17.80 1.64
CA GLN A 542 24.25 -18.58 2.65
C GLN A 542 24.25 -17.87 4.00
N GLY A 543 25.36 -17.25 4.39
CA GLY A 543 25.49 -16.46 5.62
C GLY A 543 24.50 -15.30 5.71
N ALA A 544 24.22 -14.67 4.59
CA ALA A 544 23.27 -13.54 4.50
C ALA A 544 21.85 -13.97 4.05
N THR A 545 21.56 -15.26 3.95
CA THR A 545 20.23 -15.77 3.52
C THR A 545 19.74 -16.87 4.46
N SER A 546 19.96 -18.14 4.13
CA SER A 546 19.40 -19.29 4.86
C SER A 546 19.93 -19.40 6.30
N ASN A 547 21.23 -19.16 6.51
CA ASN A 547 21.82 -19.24 7.86
C ASN A 547 21.30 -18.09 8.74
N ALA A 548 21.18 -16.88 8.19
CA ALA A 548 20.60 -15.73 8.89
C ALA A 548 19.13 -15.99 9.23
N ALA A 549 18.36 -16.56 8.31
CA ALA A 549 16.96 -16.92 8.54
C ALA A 549 16.81 -17.95 9.69
N ARG A 550 17.73 -18.94 9.77
CA ARG A 550 17.78 -19.90 10.90
C ARG A 550 18.06 -19.20 12.22
N LEU A 551 19.04 -18.30 12.27
CA LEU A 551 19.32 -17.49 13.46
C LEU A 551 18.09 -16.74 13.93
N LEU A 552 17.31 -16.18 12.99
CA LEU A 552 16.06 -15.45 13.25
C LEU A 552 14.86 -16.38 13.53
N ARG A 553 15.03 -17.71 13.53
CA ARG A 553 13.95 -18.71 13.65
C ARG A 553 12.84 -18.50 12.63
N SER A 554 13.19 -18.04 11.43
CA SER A 554 12.28 -17.73 10.34
C SER A 554 12.58 -18.51 9.06
N ASP A 555 13.39 -19.54 9.15
CA ASP A 555 13.88 -20.40 8.06
C ASP A 555 12.78 -21.26 7.40
N GLN A 556 11.58 -21.30 7.96
CA GLN A 556 10.39 -21.90 7.33
C GLN A 556 9.63 -20.91 6.42
N ARG A 557 10.05 -19.65 6.37
CA ARG A 557 9.32 -18.56 5.71
C ARG A 557 10.18 -17.73 4.76
N ILE A 558 11.41 -17.41 5.15
CA ILE A 558 12.35 -16.56 4.41
C ILE A 558 13.73 -17.22 4.28
N GLY A 559 14.63 -16.62 3.50
CA GLY A 559 16.02 -17.05 3.34
C GLY A 559 16.22 -18.13 2.28
N LEU A 560 15.17 -18.65 1.66
CA LEU A 560 15.24 -19.63 0.57
C LEU A 560 14.29 -19.25 -0.58
N ILE A 561 14.69 -19.57 -1.82
CA ILE A 561 13.77 -19.66 -2.93
C ILE A 561 13.17 -21.07 -2.91
N ARG A 562 11.98 -21.20 -2.31
CA ARG A 562 11.28 -22.47 -2.14
C ARG A 562 9.78 -22.25 -2.25
N LYS A 563 9.07 -23.17 -2.88
CA LYS A 563 7.59 -23.14 -2.97
C LYS A 563 6.95 -22.96 -1.58
N GLY A 564 6.01 -22.01 -1.48
CA GLY A 564 5.31 -21.65 -0.24
C GLY A 564 6.01 -20.60 0.62
N TYR A 565 7.29 -20.30 0.37
CA TYR A 565 8.02 -19.24 1.08
C TYR A 565 7.58 -17.85 0.63
N GLU A 566 7.83 -16.84 1.44
CA GLU A 566 7.58 -15.45 1.06
C GLU A 566 8.45 -15.07 -0.14
N ALA A 567 7.86 -14.37 -1.08
CA ALA A 567 8.57 -13.85 -2.24
C ALA A 567 9.31 -12.54 -1.88
N SER A 568 10.22 -12.62 -0.90
CA SER A 568 11.20 -11.58 -0.57
C SER A 568 12.51 -11.95 -1.26
N LEU A 569 12.73 -11.34 -2.46
CA LEU A 569 13.74 -11.78 -3.42
C LEU A 569 14.57 -10.59 -3.92
N LEU A 570 15.80 -10.88 -4.33
CA LEU A 570 16.75 -9.92 -4.89
C LEU A 570 17.20 -10.38 -6.28
N LEU A 571 16.93 -9.59 -7.30
CA LEU A 571 17.45 -9.79 -8.66
C LEU A 571 18.64 -8.85 -8.90
N VAL A 572 19.80 -9.41 -9.22
CA VAL A 572 21.05 -8.67 -9.44
C VAL A 572 21.59 -8.89 -10.86
N ASP A 573 22.26 -7.89 -11.39
CA ASP A 573 22.95 -8.00 -12.69
C ASP A 573 24.28 -8.76 -12.52
N GLY A 574 24.46 -9.82 -13.30
CA GLY A 574 25.63 -10.68 -13.28
C GLY A 574 25.53 -11.87 -12.30
N ASN A 575 26.68 -12.41 -11.91
CA ASN A 575 26.78 -13.65 -11.14
C ASN A 575 27.56 -13.45 -9.83
N PRO A 576 26.85 -13.30 -8.67
CA PRO A 576 27.50 -13.10 -7.37
C PRO A 576 28.27 -14.33 -6.84
N LEU A 577 28.10 -15.51 -7.45
CA LEU A 577 28.88 -16.70 -7.15
C LEU A 577 30.30 -16.64 -7.76
N GLN A 578 30.49 -15.82 -8.80
CA GLN A 578 31.79 -15.57 -9.42
C GLN A 578 32.39 -14.26 -8.93
N ASP A 579 31.59 -13.23 -8.80
CA ASP A 579 31.95 -11.91 -8.32
C ASP A 579 30.94 -11.43 -7.28
N ILE A 580 31.28 -11.58 -6.01
CA ILE A 580 30.38 -11.24 -4.90
C ILE A 580 29.95 -9.76 -4.91
N SER A 581 30.70 -8.88 -5.56
CA SER A 581 30.35 -7.46 -5.72
C SER A 581 29.09 -7.27 -6.60
N ALA A 582 28.69 -8.29 -7.38
CA ALA A 582 27.44 -8.28 -8.14
C ALA A 582 26.20 -8.14 -7.24
N THR A 583 26.28 -8.46 -5.97
CA THR A 583 25.18 -8.24 -5.02
C THR A 583 24.77 -6.77 -4.91
N GLU A 584 25.67 -5.82 -5.22
CA GLU A 584 25.37 -4.37 -5.24
C GLU A 584 24.70 -3.90 -6.54
N ARG A 585 24.80 -4.68 -7.62
CA ARG A 585 24.21 -4.35 -8.93
C ARG A 585 22.74 -4.78 -8.96
N ILE A 586 21.94 -4.11 -8.14
CA ILE A 586 20.54 -4.45 -7.88
C ILE A 586 19.66 -4.02 -9.05
N SER A 587 19.07 -4.99 -9.74
CA SER A 587 18.10 -4.78 -10.81
C SER A 587 16.69 -4.59 -10.24
N THR A 588 16.25 -5.50 -9.36
CA THR A 588 14.90 -5.45 -8.77
C THR A 588 14.90 -6.07 -7.38
N VAL A 589 14.12 -5.49 -6.48
CA VAL A 589 13.84 -6.05 -5.17
C VAL A 589 12.35 -6.41 -5.10
N PHE A 590 12.06 -7.61 -4.63
CA PHE A 590 10.71 -8.03 -4.27
C PHE A 590 10.64 -8.17 -2.75
N PHE A 591 9.58 -7.60 -2.17
CA PHE A 591 9.34 -7.70 -0.73
C PHE A 591 7.92 -8.21 -0.49
N LYS A 592 7.83 -9.44 0.03
CA LYS A 592 6.54 -10.12 0.23
C LYS A 592 5.69 -10.14 -1.06
N GLY A 593 6.34 -10.38 -2.21
CA GLY A 593 5.73 -10.41 -3.54
C GLY A 593 5.49 -9.04 -4.20
N GLU A 594 5.63 -7.94 -3.47
CA GLU A 594 5.56 -6.58 -4.00
C GLU A 594 6.87 -6.23 -4.70
N ARG A 595 6.81 -5.78 -5.96
CA ARG A 595 7.98 -5.21 -6.64
C ARG A 595 8.24 -3.82 -6.08
N VAL A 596 9.37 -3.66 -5.40
CA VAL A 596 9.75 -2.41 -4.74
C VAL A 596 10.09 -1.34 -5.77
N ASN A 597 9.41 -0.20 -5.72
CA ASN A 597 9.81 0.97 -6.48
C ASN A 597 10.98 1.66 -5.75
N ARG A 598 12.22 1.35 -6.18
CA ARG A 598 13.43 1.90 -5.55
C ARG A 598 13.57 3.41 -5.76
N ALA A 599 13.03 3.97 -6.84
CA ALA A 599 13.12 5.41 -7.10
C ALA A 599 12.42 6.24 -6.02
N ASP A 600 11.26 5.77 -5.55
CA ASP A 600 10.38 6.54 -4.65
C ASP A 600 10.44 6.06 -3.19
N ILE A 601 11.28 5.06 -2.87
CA ILE A 601 11.27 4.43 -1.55
C ILE A 601 11.58 5.39 -0.40
N PHE A 602 12.37 6.42 -0.66
CA PHE A 602 12.74 7.44 0.33
C PHE A 602 11.73 8.60 0.42
N GLU A 603 10.77 8.70 -0.50
CA GLU A 603 9.74 9.74 -0.53
C GLU A 603 8.47 9.38 0.26
N GLN A 604 8.50 8.29 1.01
CA GLN A 604 7.39 7.85 1.85
C GLN A 604 7.16 8.84 3.00
N LYS A 605 6.23 9.79 2.79
CA LYS A 605 5.80 10.74 3.83
C LYS A 605 4.60 10.21 4.60
#